data_701d4183f54cc280fa8f1def3418af3c
#
_entry.id   701d4183f54cc280fa8f1def3418af3c
#
_cell.length_a   1.000
_cell.length_b   1.000
_cell.length_c   1.000
_cell.angle_alpha   90.00
_cell.angle_beta   90.00
_cell.angle_gamma   90.00
#
_symmetry.space_group_name_H-M   'P 1'
#
loop_
_entity.id
_entity.type
_entity.pdbx_description
1 polymer ?
#
loop_
_entity_poly.entity_id
_entity_poly.type
_entity_poly.pdbx_seq_one_letter_code
_entity_poly.pdbx_strand_id
1 'polypeptide(L)'
;LTLSKLAVEKSIKDNQLKEEIRLFYVALTRAKQLMYITATVTDKKAKEFAQNSKLDVANCDLDFVSQAIAEGAQVAVFRHEGADREIDAAVENVVAGKCNEEVKSKIAAAQAFEYPHKEATELAMKYSVSALDSIDEDTVRVYREAAKVGTAYHKVMQYIDYFAESEDQIESEIDKMLEQGKLTEDEKNVVKVQDIKRCLESDIMAIAREGEKKGRCHREQSFMMYKPACEVSDNFKAKDRVLVQGVIDLFINDDVKIIVDFKNSLLKDEETINKYKKQLYLYKSAVESVIGAKIDRVVLYSFKTGKTIDL
;
A
#
# COMPACT_ATOMS: atom_id res chain seq x y z
N LEU A 1 5.17 27.70 -22.44
CA LEU A 1 6.11 26.63 -22.02
C LEU A 1 7.51 27.25 -21.95
N THR A 2 8.22 27.13 -20.82
CA THR A 2 9.59 27.61 -20.66
C THR A 2 10.57 26.56 -21.20
N LEU A 3 11.73 27.00 -21.71
CA LEU A 3 12.80 26.10 -22.18
C LEU A 3 13.23 25.10 -21.13
N SER A 4 13.27 25.50 -19.86
CA SER A 4 13.58 24.62 -18.73
C SER A 4 12.57 23.48 -18.58
N LYS A 5 11.27 23.77 -18.74
CA LYS A 5 10.22 22.75 -18.66
C LYS A 5 10.33 21.75 -19.80
N LEU A 6 10.58 22.21 -21.03
CA LEU A 6 10.80 21.34 -22.19
C LEU A 6 12.02 20.44 -22.00
N ALA A 7 13.12 20.97 -21.44
CA ALA A 7 14.32 20.18 -21.17
C ALA A 7 14.06 19.07 -20.13
N VAL A 8 13.30 19.39 -19.06
CA VAL A 8 12.93 18.39 -18.04
C VAL A 8 11.99 17.33 -18.63
N GLU A 9 10.96 17.74 -19.38
CA GLU A 9 10.04 16.79 -20.04
C GLU A 9 10.79 15.85 -21.00
N LYS A 10 11.75 16.37 -21.77
CA LYS A 10 12.59 15.55 -22.63
C LYS A 10 13.44 14.58 -21.82
N SER A 11 14.09 15.03 -20.76
CA SER A 11 14.90 14.16 -19.89
C SER A 11 14.07 13.03 -19.25
N ILE A 12 12.84 13.33 -18.83
CA ILE A 12 11.92 12.32 -18.28
C ILE A 12 11.58 11.28 -19.35
N LYS A 13 11.21 11.70 -20.56
CA LYS A 13 10.91 10.78 -21.68
C LYS A 13 12.10 9.92 -22.05
N ASP A 14 13.30 10.50 -22.13
CA ASP A 14 14.52 9.77 -22.46
C ASP A 14 14.83 8.70 -21.38
N ASN A 15 14.60 9.01 -20.13
CA ASN A 15 14.79 8.05 -19.03
C ASN A 15 13.72 6.95 -19.02
N GLN A 16 12.46 7.28 -19.31
CA GLN A 16 11.39 6.30 -19.48
C GLN A 16 11.69 5.34 -20.63
N LEU A 17 12.09 5.87 -21.79
CA LEU A 17 12.45 5.04 -22.94
C LEU A 17 13.60 4.08 -22.62
N LYS A 18 14.64 4.54 -21.92
CA LYS A 18 15.75 3.68 -21.50
C LYS A 18 15.29 2.55 -20.58
N GLU A 19 14.37 2.83 -19.66
CA GLU A 19 13.83 1.82 -18.76
C GLU A 19 12.93 0.83 -19.49
N GLU A 20 12.11 1.26 -20.46
CA GLU A 20 11.31 0.39 -21.30
C GLU A 20 12.20 -0.56 -22.13
N ILE A 21 13.26 -0.03 -22.75
CA ILE A 21 14.25 -0.85 -23.48
C ILE A 21 14.89 -1.87 -22.55
N ARG A 22 15.25 -1.49 -21.33
CA ARG A 22 15.84 -2.39 -20.35
C ARG A 22 14.88 -3.51 -19.94
N LEU A 23 13.61 -3.18 -19.68
CA LEU A 23 12.58 -4.16 -19.36
C LEU A 23 12.31 -5.11 -20.53
N PHE A 24 12.24 -4.57 -21.74
CA PHE A 24 12.07 -5.38 -22.95
C PHE A 24 13.26 -6.34 -23.16
N TYR A 25 14.49 -5.86 -22.98
CA TYR A 25 15.68 -6.72 -23.04
C TYR A 25 15.61 -7.86 -22.00
N VAL A 26 15.22 -7.57 -20.77
CA VAL A 26 15.04 -8.58 -19.73
C VAL A 26 13.98 -9.60 -20.15
N ALA A 27 12.86 -9.17 -20.73
CA ALA A 27 11.83 -10.07 -21.23
C ALA A 27 12.37 -11.01 -22.34
N LEU A 28 13.09 -10.45 -23.32
CA LEU A 28 13.70 -11.22 -24.40
C LEU A 28 14.71 -12.27 -23.89
N THR A 29 15.51 -11.92 -22.90
CA THR A 29 16.55 -12.82 -22.36
C THR A 29 16.01 -13.90 -21.42
N ARG A 30 14.72 -13.88 -21.05
CA ARG A 30 14.08 -14.91 -20.23
C ARG A 30 13.77 -16.19 -21.00
N ALA A 31 13.58 -16.10 -22.29
CA ALA A 31 13.31 -17.27 -23.11
C ALA A 31 14.59 -18.12 -23.32
N LYS A 32 14.51 -19.40 -22.96
CA LYS A 32 15.65 -20.35 -23.12
C LYS A 32 15.77 -20.96 -24.50
N GLN A 33 14.65 -21.15 -25.18
CA GLN A 33 14.61 -21.85 -26.50
C GLN A 33 13.86 -21.06 -27.56
N LEU A 34 12.66 -20.57 -27.27
CA LEU A 34 11.78 -19.93 -28.21
C LEU A 34 10.93 -18.85 -27.54
N MET A 35 10.67 -17.78 -28.27
CA MET A 35 9.78 -16.71 -27.85
C MET A 35 8.81 -16.37 -28.96
N TYR A 36 7.55 -16.21 -28.61
CA TYR A 36 6.52 -15.68 -29.48
C TYR A 36 6.14 -14.29 -29.04
N ILE A 37 6.17 -13.33 -29.95
CA ILE A 37 5.71 -11.96 -29.74
C ILE A 37 4.48 -11.79 -30.63
N THR A 38 3.34 -11.44 -30.01
CA THR A 38 2.08 -11.21 -30.72
C THR A 38 1.66 -9.76 -30.58
N ALA A 39 1.14 -9.17 -31.64
CA ALA A 39 0.60 -7.82 -31.62
C ALA A 39 -0.51 -7.64 -32.65
N THR A 40 -1.48 -6.79 -32.32
CA THR A 40 -2.51 -6.34 -33.26
C THR A 40 -2.15 -4.94 -33.73
N VAL A 41 -2.08 -4.71 -35.01
CA VAL A 41 -1.70 -3.44 -35.63
C VAL A 41 -2.68 -3.04 -36.74
N THR A 42 -2.77 -1.74 -37.02
CA THR A 42 -3.50 -1.26 -38.19
C THR A 42 -2.76 -1.63 -39.49
N ASP A 43 -3.48 -1.74 -40.61
CA ASP A 43 -2.91 -2.03 -41.92
C ASP A 43 -1.77 -1.08 -42.32
N LYS A 44 -1.89 0.19 -41.92
CA LYS A 44 -0.85 1.18 -42.14
C LYS A 44 0.44 0.79 -41.40
N LYS A 45 0.33 0.49 -40.11
CA LYS A 45 1.48 0.11 -39.28
C LYS A 45 2.06 -1.22 -39.69
N ALA A 46 1.21 -2.15 -40.15
CA ALA A 46 1.67 -3.44 -40.72
C ALA A 46 2.51 -3.28 -42.00
N LYS A 47 2.18 -2.31 -42.86
CA LYS A 47 2.95 -1.99 -44.07
C LYS A 47 4.27 -1.32 -43.80
N GLU A 48 4.30 -0.46 -42.76
CA GLU A 48 5.50 0.29 -42.32
C GLU A 48 6.43 -0.58 -41.44
N PHE A 49 5.96 -1.75 -40.98
CA PHE A 49 6.72 -2.61 -40.09
C PHE A 49 8.02 -3.09 -40.75
N ALA A 50 9.12 -2.97 -40.03
CA ALA A 50 10.49 -3.30 -40.48
C ALA A 50 11.04 -2.40 -41.61
N GLN A 51 10.37 -1.29 -41.97
CA GLN A 51 10.85 -0.41 -43.03
C GLN A 51 11.51 0.87 -42.52
N ASN A 52 10.97 1.49 -41.47
CA ASN A 52 11.47 2.76 -40.94
C ASN A 52 11.07 2.92 -39.49
N SER A 53 11.88 2.47 -38.56
CA SER A 53 11.67 2.80 -37.15
C SER A 53 12.91 3.46 -36.58
N LYS A 54 12.69 4.56 -35.83
CA LYS A 54 13.72 5.21 -35.03
C LYS A 54 13.37 5.00 -33.56
N LEU A 55 14.33 4.61 -32.73
CA LEU A 55 14.15 4.35 -31.31
C LEU A 55 13.57 5.55 -30.55
N ASP A 56 13.95 6.75 -30.93
CA ASP A 56 13.50 8.00 -30.31
C ASP A 56 12.01 8.33 -30.51
N VAL A 57 11.33 7.62 -31.43
CA VAL A 57 9.89 7.73 -31.69
C VAL A 57 9.13 6.44 -31.38
N ALA A 58 9.75 5.45 -30.74
CA ALA A 58 9.07 4.24 -30.30
C ALA A 58 7.95 4.57 -29.29
N ASN A 59 6.76 4.05 -29.54
CA ASN A 59 5.58 4.24 -28.69
C ASN A 59 5.07 2.93 -28.06
N CYS A 60 5.65 1.79 -28.44
CA CYS A 60 5.31 0.48 -27.90
C CYS A 60 6.44 -0.52 -28.15
N ASP A 61 6.41 -1.65 -27.45
CA ASP A 61 7.41 -2.72 -27.57
C ASP A 61 7.57 -3.27 -28.99
N LEU A 62 6.51 -3.26 -29.81
CA LEU A 62 6.56 -3.69 -31.19
C LEU A 62 7.47 -2.81 -32.05
N ASP A 63 7.63 -1.53 -31.71
CA ASP A 63 8.50 -0.61 -32.43
C ASP A 63 9.97 -0.99 -32.23
N PHE A 64 10.36 -1.52 -31.07
CA PHE A 64 11.70 -2.08 -30.81
C PHE A 64 11.97 -3.31 -31.65
N VAL A 65 10.98 -4.23 -31.77
CA VAL A 65 11.08 -5.41 -32.63
C VAL A 65 11.22 -5.00 -34.12
N SER A 66 10.39 -4.04 -34.53
CA SER A 66 10.40 -3.51 -35.91
C SER A 66 11.77 -2.96 -36.29
N GLN A 67 12.40 -2.19 -35.37
CA GLN A 67 13.74 -1.67 -35.63
C GLN A 67 14.80 -2.76 -35.63
N ALA A 68 14.76 -3.70 -34.70
CA ALA A 68 15.71 -4.80 -34.67
C ALA A 68 15.69 -5.60 -35.99
N ILE A 69 14.49 -5.82 -36.55
CA ILE A 69 14.34 -6.48 -37.87
C ILE A 69 14.90 -5.60 -38.99
N ALA A 70 14.64 -4.28 -38.98
CA ALA A 70 15.18 -3.34 -39.95
C ALA A 70 16.72 -3.29 -39.94
N GLU A 71 17.34 -3.54 -38.80
CA GLU A 71 18.79 -3.60 -38.58
C GLU A 71 19.38 -5.01 -38.85
N GLY A 72 18.56 -5.98 -39.30
CA GLY A 72 19.01 -7.29 -39.73
C GLY A 72 18.83 -8.44 -38.72
N ALA A 73 18.07 -8.23 -37.63
CA ALA A 73 17.76 -9.32 -36.74
C ALA A 73 16.92 -10.41 -37.47
N GLN A 74 17.32 -11.66 -37.28
CA GLN A 74 16.63 -12.81 -37.89
C GLN A 74 15.42 -13.20 -37.02
N VAL A 75 14.23 -12.80 -37.45
CA VAL A 75 12.95 -13.11 -36.81
C VAL A 75 11.98 -13.67 -37.83
N ALA A 76 11.31 -14.77 -37.52
CA ALA A 76 10.22 -15.27 -38.36
C ALA A 76 8.96 -14.45 -38.11
N VAL A 77 8.49 -13.71 -39.10
CA VAL A 77 7.29 -12.89 -39.02
C VAL A 77 6.14 -13.57 -39.72
N PHE A 78 5.09 -13.88 -38.97
CA PHE A 78 3.84 -14.43 -39.51
C PHE A 78 2.77 -13.34 -39.46
N ARG A 79 2.18 -13.01 -40.62
CA ARG A 79 1.10 -12.05 -40.73
C ARG A 79 -0.20 -12.79 -40.97
N HIS A 80 -1.22 -12.47 -40.17
CA HIS A 80 -2.58 -12.92 -40.38
C HIS A 80 -3.43 -11.70 -40.76
N GLU A 81 -3.93 -11.71 -41.99
CA GLU A 81 -4.85 -10.69 -42.48
C GLU A 81 -6.28 -11.22 -42.38
N GLY A 82 -7.18 -10.43 -41.83
CA GLY A 82 -8.60 -10.67 -41.85
C GLY A 82 -9.20 -11.13 -40.51
N ALA A 83 -10.22 -10.40 -40.12
CA ALA A 83 -10.89 -10.51 -38.83
C ALA A 83 -11.95 -11.62 -38.77
N ASP A 84 -12.34 -12.28 -39.83
CA ASP A 84 -13.49 -13.18 -39.86
C ASP A 84 -13.12 -14.64 -40.26
N ARG A 85 -12.11 -15.19 -39.60
CA ARG A 85 -12.04 -16.64 -39.52
C ARG A 85 -12.70 -17.08 -38.26
N GLU A 86 -13.85 -17.71 -38.36
CA GLU A 86 -14.42 -18.49 -37.31
C GLU A 86 -13.34 -19.35 -36.66
N ILE A 87 -13.12 -19.15 -35.37
CA ILE A 87 -12.13 -19.89 -34.57
C ILE A 87 -12.37 -21.40 -34.64
N ASP A 88 -13.56 -21.84 -35.06
CA ASP A 88 -13.98 -23.23 -35.20
C ASP A 88 -13.16 -24.04 -36.20
N ALA A 89 -12.71 -23.47 -37.33
CA ALA A 89 -11.97 -24.24 -38.34
C ALA A 89 -10.50 -24.51 -37.95
N ALA A 90 -9.90 -23.67 -37.12
CA ALA A 90 -8.52 -23.87 -36.64
C ALA A 90 -8.45 -24.88 -35.49
N VAL A 91 -9.49 -24.92 -34.66
CA VAL A 91 -9.60 -25.86 -33.54
C VAL A 91 -9.89 -27.28 -34.02
N GLU A 92 -10.71 -27.46 -35.07
CA GLU A 92 -10.98 -28.80 -35.63
C GLU A 92 -9.72 -29.45 -36.23
N ASN A 93 -8.83 -28.70 -36.85
CA ASN A 93 -7.60 -29.25 -37.42
C ASN A 93 -6.51 -29.59 -36.38
N VAL A 94 -6.54 -28.98 -35.20
CA VAL A 94 -5.63 -29.32 -34.10
C VAL A 94 -6.12 -30.53 -33.32
N VAL A 95 -7.44 -30.78 -33.31
CA VAL A 95 -8.06 -31.90 -32.58
C VAL A 95 -8.00 -33.23 -33.36
N ALA A 96 -7.71 -33.23 -34.67
CA ALA A 96 -7.63 -34.43 -35.49
C ALA A 96 -6.35 -35.29 -35.28
N GLY A 97 -5.37 -34.82 -34.50
CA GLY A 97 -4.30 -35.70 -34.00
C GLY A 97 -4.89 -36.65 -32.95
N LYS A 98 -4.73 -37.97 -33.13
CA LYS A 98 -5.11 -38.99 -32.16
C LYS A 98 -4.52 -38.64 -30.79
N CYS A 99 -5.25 -37.89 -29.99
CA CYS A 99 -4.84 -37.59 -28.63
C CYS A 99 -4.83 -38.88 -27.83
N ASN A 100 -3.68 -39.26 -27.31
CA ASN A 100 -3.52 -40.44 -26.49
C ASN A 100 -4.48 -40.36 -25.30
N GLU A 101 -5.24 -41.39 -25.02
CA GLU A 101 -6.21 -41.43 -23.89
C GLU A 101 -5.53 -41.16 -22.54
N GLU A 102 -4.25 -41.51 -22.43
CA GLU A 102 -3.44 -41.18 -21.26
C GLU A 102 -3.22 -39.67 -21.10
N VAL A 103 -3.05 -38.95 -22.23
CA VAL A 103 -2.92 -37.48 -22.21
C VAL A 103 -4.26 -36.83 -21.88
N LYS A 104 -5.37 -37.34 -22.44
CA LYS A 104 -6.72 -36.84 -22.09
C LYS A 104 -7.05 -37.03 -20.60
N SER A 105 -6.71 -38.20 -20.06
CA SER A 105 -6.95 -38.45 -18.63
C SER A 105 -6.10 -37.55 -17.73
N LYS A 106 -4.84 -37.25 -18.10
CA LYS A 106 -3.98 -36.30 -17.39
C LYS A 106 -4.51 -34.86 -17.46
N ILE A 107 -5.01 -34.45 -18.63
CA ILE A 107 -5.62 -33.13 -18.82
C ILE A 107 -6.91 -33.04 -17.98
N ALA A 108 -7.78 -34.03 -18.03
CA ALA A 108 -9.00 -34.07 -17.25
C ALA A 108 -8.70 -34.04 -15.73
N ALA A 109 -7.71 -34.81 -15.27
CA ALA A 109 -7.26 -34.78 -13.89
C ALA A 109 -6.69 -33.41 -13.48
N ALA A 110 -5.92 -32.76 -14.36
CA ALA A 110 -5.40 -31.41 -14.12
C ALA A 110 -6.51 -30.35 -14.09
N GLN A 111 -7.52 -30.48 -14.94
CA GLN A 111 -8.69 -29.58 -14.94
C GLN A 111 -9.61 -29.79 -13.73
N ALA A 112 -9.71 -31.03 -13.24
CA ALA A 112 -10.48 -31.38 -12.06
C ALA A 112 -9.71 -31.10 -10.75
N PHE A 113 -8.43 -30.71 -10.82
CA PHE A 113 -7.65 -30.39 -9.65
C PHE A 113 -8.17 -29.13 -8.98
N GLU A 114 -8.67 -29.28 -7.78
CA GLU A 114 -8.97 -28.15 -6.91
C GLU A 114 -7.80 -27.91 -5.94
N TYR A 115 -7.31 -26.68 -5.92
CA TYR A 115 -6.24 -26.33 -4.99
C TYR A 115 -6.74 -26.48 -3.53
N PRO A 116 -6.11 -27.32 -2.70
CA PRO A 116 -6.63 -27.65 -1.37
C PRO A 116 -6.55 -26.47 -0.38
N HIS A 117 -5.81 -25.42 -0.72
CA HIS A 117 -5.62 -24.25 0.12
C HIS A 117 -6.20 -22.99 -0.55
N LYS A 118 -7.41 -23.07 -1.11
CA LYS A 118 -8.06 -21.90 -1.78
C LYS A 118 -8.12 -20.68 -0.87
N GLU A 119 -8.44 -20.88 0.42
CA GLU A 119 -8.52 -19.77 1.38
C GLU A 119 -7.20 -19.03 1.53
N ALA A 120 -6.06 -19.71 1.38
CA ALA A 120 -4.73 -19.07 1.44
C ALA A 120 -4.44 -18.20 0.21
N THR A 121 -5.08 -18.48 -0.94
CA THR A 121 -4.89 -17.67 -2.16
C THR A 121 -5.59 -16.32 -2.11
N GLU A 122 -6.57 -16.16 -1.22
CA GLU A 122 -7.31 -14.91 -1.00
C GLU A 122 -6.62 -14.00 0.01
N LEU A 123 -5.59 -14.52 0.72
CA LEU A 123 -4.85 -13.75 1.71
C LEU A 123 -3.82 -12.84 1.05
N ALA A 124 -3.82 -11.56 1.40
CA ALA A 124 -2.69 -10.70 1.10
C ALA A 124 -1.47 -11.11 1.95
N MET A 125 -0.28 -11.01 1.40
CA MET A 125 0.95 -11.31 2.15
C MET A 125 1.19 -10.31 3.29
N LYS A 126 0.60 -9.11 3.21
CA LYS A 126 0.83 -7.99 4.12
C LYS A 126 -0.46 -7.24 4.40
N TYR A 127 -0.70 -6.97 5.67
CA TYR A 127 -1.83 -6.18 6.16
C TYR A 127 -1.33 -4.97 6.95
N SER A 128 -1.93 -3.80 6.70
CA SER A 128 -1.80 -2.65 7.61
C SER A 128 -2.90 -2.74 8.65
N VAL A 129 -2.57 -2.55 9.92
CA VAL A 129 -3.56 -2.58 10.99
C VAL A 129 -4.65 -1.53 10.78
N SER A 130 -4.30 -0.34 10.30
CA SER A 130 -5.25 0.73 9.96
C SER A 130 -6.14 0.43 8.74
N ALA A 131 -5.76 -0.52 7.87
CA ALA A 131 -6.55 -0.92 6.70
C ALA A 131 -7.47 -2.13 6.98
N LEU A 132 -7.32 -2.81 8.12
CA LEU A 132 -8.19 -3.92 8.52
C LEU A 132 -9.63 -3.46 8.82
N ASP A 133 -9.80 -2.18 9.10
CA ASP A 133 -11.09 -1.54 9.38
C ASP A 133 -11.71 -0.85 8.15
N SER A 134 -11.23 -1.15 6.93
CA SER A 134 -11.69 -0.49 5.70
C SER A 134 -13.19 -0.69 5.44
N ILE A 135 -13.87 0.42 5.30
CA ILE A 135 -15.32 0.64 5.21
C ILE A 135 -15.74 0.63 3.74
N ASP A 136 -16.99 0.26 3.47
CA ASP A 136 -17.66 0.26 2.18
C ASP A 136 -17.39 1.50 1.31
N GLU A 137 -17.24 1.28 0.00
CA GLU A 137 -16.88 2.29 -1.01
C GLU A 137 -17.82 3.50 -1.10
N ASP A 138 -19.07 3.39 -0.68
CA ASP A 138 -20.08 4.46 -0.82
C ASP A 138 -19.92 5.64 0.16
N THR A 139 -19.09 5.50 1.18
CA THR A 139 -18.86 6.55 2.22
C THR A 139 -17.51 7.28 2.07
N VAL A 140 -16.79 7.02 1.00
CA VAL A 140 -15.37 7.40 0.78
C VAL A 140 -15.09 8.90 0.93
N ARG A 141 -16.02 9.79 0.58
CA ARG A 141 -15.72 11.24 0.58
C ARG A 141 -15.71 11.86 1.97
N VAL A 142 -16.68 11.54 2.81
CA VAL A 142 -16.77 12.04 4.20
C VAL A 142 -15.65 11.47 5.04
N TYR A 143 -15.29 10.20 4.81
CA TYR A 143 -14.17 9.55 5.50
C TYR A 143 -12.80 10.09 5.09
N ARG A 144 -12.60 10.53 3.84
CA ARG A 144 -11.34 11.16 3.42
C ARG A 144 -11.07 12.48 4.15
N GLU A 145 -12.09 13.28 4.37
CA GLU A 145 -11.94 14.54 5.12
C GLU A 145 -11.69 14.25 6.60
N ALA A 146 -12.43 13.34 7.21
CA ALA A 146 -12.23 12.92 8.59
C ALA A 146 -10.83 12.29 8.80
N ALA A 147 -10.35 11.49 7.85
CA ALA A 147 -9.01 10.91 7.89
C ALA A 147 -7.92 11.98 7.77
N LYS A 148 -8.09 13.00 6.93
CA LYS A 148 -7.15 14.13 6.83
C LYS A 148 -7.04 14.89 8.16
N VAL A 149 -8.18 15.16 8.79
CA VAL A 149 -8.20 15.80 10.11
C VAL A 149 -7.49 14.92 11.14
N GLY A 150 -7.80 13.61 11.19
CA GLY A 150 -7.10 12.68 12.07
C GLY A 150 -5.58 12.71 11.87
N THR A 151 -5.12 12.61 10.62
CA THR A 151 -3.69 12.66 10.28
C THR A 151 -3.02 13.95 10.76
N ALA A 152 -3.69 15.10 10.67
CA ALA A 152 -3.16 16.37 11.15
C ALA A 152 -2.93 16.36 12.68
N TYR A 153 -3.89 15.84 13.45
CA TYR A 153 -3.75 15.72 14.90
C TYR A 153 -2.61 14.76 15.29
N HIS A 154 -2.48 13.61 14.61
CA HIS A 154 -1.38 12.66 14.85
C HIS A 154 -0.02 13.31 14.58
N LYS A 155 0.13 14.04 13.46
CA LYS A 155 1.36 14.78 13.16
C LYS A 155 1.70 15.82 14.23
N VAL A 156 0.70 16.56 14.73
CA VAL A 156 0.93 17.51 15.83
C VAL A 156 1.43 16.77 17.06
N MET A 157 0.77 15.69 17.48
CA MET A 157 1.18 14.92 18.66
C MET A 157 2.55 14.25 18.50
N GLN A 158 2.94 13.92 17.27
CA GLN A 158 4.26 13.38 16.96
C GLN A 158 5.39 14.38 17.27
N TYR A 159 5.17 15.67 16.97
CA TYR A 159 6.26 16.67 16.97
C TYR A 159 6.16 17.72 18.07
N ILE A 160 4.98 17.92 18.67
CA ILE A 160 4.78 18.96 19.69
C ILE A 160 5.62 18.69 20.93
N ASP A 161 6.06 19.79 21.58
CA ASP A 161 6.64 19.70 22.91
C ASP A 161 5.55 19.36 23.94
N TYR A 162 5.66 18.21 24.60
CA TYR A 162 4.69 17.78 25.60
C TYR A 162 4.70 18.67 26.88
N PHE A 163 5.69 19.55 27.00
CA PHE A 163 5.81 20.51 28.10
C PHE A 163 5.21 21.89 27.76
N ALA A 164 4.59 22.07 26.61
CA ALA A 164 3.87 23.29 26.27
C ALA A 164 2.64 23.44 27.19
N GLU A 165 2.56 24.56 27.92
CA GLU A 165 1.51 24.80 28.93
C GLU A 165 0.45 25.80 28.47
N SER A 166 0.79 26.76 27.60
CA SER A 166 -0.13 27.77 27.11
C SER A 166 -0.56 27.57 25.68
N GLU A 167 -1.72 28.13 25.30
CA GLU A 167 -2.19 28.10 23.90
C GLU A 167 -1.21 28.80 22.97
N ASP A 168 -0.60 29.91 23.39
CA ASP A 168 0.40 30.62 22.58
C ASP A 168 1.65 29.79 22.32
N GLN A 169 2.10 28.98 23.29
CA GLN A 169 3.21 28.07 23.10
C GLN A 169 2.85 26.96 22.10
N ILE A 170 1.66 26.38 22.25
CA ILE A 170 1.15 25.33 21.35
C ILE A 170 1.02 25.88 19.91
N GLU A 171 0.48 27.08 19.74
CA GLU A 171 0.34 27.73 18.44
C GLU A 171 1.72 28.00 17.83
N SER A 172 2.67 28.52 18.60
CA SER A 172 4.06 28.73 18.17
C SER A 172 4.74 27.43 17.71
N GLU A 173 4.51 26.32 18.41
CA GLU A 173 5.03 25.00 18.01
C GLU A 173 4.39 24.51 16.70
N ILE A 174 3.08 24.69 16.52
CA ILE A 174 2.38 24.35 15.27
C ILE A 174 2.91 25.21 14.10
N ASP A 175 3.18 26.49 14.32
CA ASP A 175 3.77 27.39 13.33
C ASP A 175 5.18 26.95 12.92
N LYS A 176 6.01 26.58 13.88
CA LYS A 176 7.32 25.98 13.60
C LYS A 176 7.23 24.69 12.81
N MET A 177 6.23 23.84 13.07
CA MET A 177 6.01 22.63 12.29
C MET A 177 5.64 22.94 10.84
N LEU A 178 4.85 23.99 10.61
CA LEU A 178 4.52 24.49 9.26
C LEU A 178 5.77 25.00 8.54
N GLU A 179 6.57 25.85 9.19
CA GLU A 179 7.82 26.38 8.65
C GLU A 179 8.83 25.26 8.29
N GLN A 180 8.87 24.21 9.10
CA GLN A 180 9.72 23.02 8.87
C GLN A 180 9.14 22.05 7.83
N GLY A 181 7.98 22.33 7.26
CA GLY A 181 7.30 21.45 6.29
C GLY A 181 6.78 20.14 6.87
N LYS A 182 6.65 20.03 8.19
CA LYS A 182 6.07 18.88 8.89
C LYS A 182 4.54 18.89 8.82
N LEU A 183 3.95 20.07 8.74
CA LEU A 183 2.53 20.30 8.51
C LEU A 183 2.33 21.10 7.22
N THR A 184 1.19 20.92 6.59
CA THR A 184 0.71 21.80 5.51
C THR A 184 -0.24 22.85 6.10
N GLU A 185 -0.48 23.95 5.36
CA GLU A 185 -1.49 24.96 5.73
C GLU A 185 -2.87 24.35 5.95
N ASP A 186 -3.28 23.43 5.07
CA ASP A 186 -4.57 22.74 5.20
C ASP A 186 -4.65 21.91 6.49
N GLU A 187 -3.57 21.23 6.87
CA GLU A 187 -3.49 20.44 8.10
C GLU A 187 -3.49 21.34 9.33
N LYS A 188 -2.78 22.48 9.31
CA LYS A 188 -2.81 23.47 10.39
C LYS A 188 -4.22 24.00 10.61
N ASN A 189 -4.93 24.36 9.54
CA ASN A 189 -6.26 24.97 9.63
C ASN A 189 -7.33 24.05 10.23
N VAL A 190 -7.14 22.72 10.21
CA VAL A 190 -8.11 21.77 10.78
C VAL A 190 -7.81 21.37 12.23
N VAL A 191 -6.62 21.69 12.74
CA VAL A 191 -6.23 21.40 14.12
C VAL A 191 -6.67 22.57 15.03
N LYS A 192 -7.32 22.22 16.15
CA LYS A 192 -7.72 23.21 17.16
C LYS A 192 -6.73 23.19 18.32
N VAL A 193 -6.14 24.32 18.60
CA VAL A 193 -5.18 24.49 19.70
C VAL A 193 -5.76 24.04 21.04
N GLN A 194 -7.05 24.35 21.29
CA GLN A 194 -7.74 23.97 22.52
C GLN A 194 -7.87 22.45 22.69
N ASP A 195 -8.02 21.69 21.58
CA ASP A 195 -8.10 20.23 21.65
C ASP A 195 -6.72 19.64 22.01
N ILE A 196 -5.64 20.21 21.46
CA ILE A 196 -4.27 19.83 21.78
C ILE A 196 -3.95 20.17 23.23
N LYS A 197 -4.27 21.38 23.69
CA LYS A 197 -4.07 21.80 25.08
C LYS A 197 -4.77 20.84 26.06
N ARG A 198 -6.06 20.57 25.81
CA ARG A 198 -6.83 19.61 26.63
C ARG A 198 -6.20 18.21 26.64
N CYS A 199 -5.60 17.77 25.53
CA CYS A 199 -4.86 16.52 25.47
C CYS A 199 -3.62 16.59 26.37
N LEU A 200 -2.80 17.62 26.20
CA LEU A 200 -1.58 17.80 26.99
C LEU A 200 -1.87 17.92 28.51
N GLU A 201 -2.99 18.49 28.91
CA GLU A 201 -3.43 18.60 30.31
C GLU A 201 -3.98 17.29 30.89
N SER A 202 -4.20 16.25 30.10
CA SER A 202 -4.75 14.98 30.56
C SER A 202 -3.78 14.18 31.45
N ASP A 203 -4.34 13.31 32.30
CA ASP A 203 -3.56 12.44 33.21
C ASP A 203 -2.60 11.53 32.43
N ILE A 204 -3.03 11.03 31.25
CA ILE A 204 -2.19 10.18 30.43
C ILE A 204 -0.97 10.91 29.88
N MET A 205 -1.13 12.20 29.53
CA MET A 205 -0.02 13.04 29.09
C MET A 205 0.89 13.49 30.25
N ALA A 206 0.39 13.56 31.47
CA ALA A 206 1.25 13.73 32.65
C ALA A 206 2.22 12.54 32.80
N ILE A 207 1.74 11.31 32.62
CA ILE A 207 2.59 10.11 32.64
C ILE A 207 3.57 10.13 31.47
N ALA A 208 3.10 10.55 30.27
CA ALA A 208 3.95 10.66 29.09
C ALA A 208 5.12 11.64 29.30
N ARG A 209 4.87 12.80 29.92
CA ARG A 209 5.92 13.78 30.28
C ARG A 209 6.99 13.20 31.20
N GLU A 210 6.59 12.43 32.21
CA GLU A 210 7.56 11.76 33.08
C GLU A 210 8.39 10.71 32.31
N GLY A 211 7.75 9.95 31.43
CA GLY A 211 8.46 9.04 30.51
C GLY A 211 9.42 9.76 29.57
N GLU A 212 9.00 10.91 29.01
CA GLU A 212 9.83 11.76 28.12
C GLU A 212 11.10 12.25 28.82
N LYS A 213 11.00 12.74 30.07
CA LYS A 213 12.16 13.14 30.88
C LYS A 213 13.19 12.03 31.08
N LYS A 214 12.72 10.79 31.10
CA LYS A 214 13.57 9.60 31.26
C LYS A 214 14.03 9.00 29.93
N GLY A 215 13.62 9.57 28.78
CA GLY A 215 13.87 9.01 27.45
C GLY A 215 13.17 7.66 27.20
N ARG A 216 12.01 7.45 27.85
CA ARG A 216 11.22 6.20 27.78
C ARG A 216 9.89 6.38 27.07
N CYS A 217 9.72 7.49 26.37
CA CYS A 217 8.55 7.81 25.58
C CYS A 217 8.86 7.69 24.10
N HIS A 218 8.11 6.86 23.36
CA HIS A 218 8.33 6.59 21.95
C HIS A 218 7.08 6.99 21.17
N ARG A 219 7.24 7.94 20.25
CA ARG A 219 6.18 8.49 19.41
C ARG A 219 6.23 7.86 18.03
N GLU A 220 5.07 7.59 17.42
CA GLU A 220 4.94 7.03 16.06
C GLU A 220 5.85 5.79 15.87
N GLN A 221 5.77 4.88 16.85
CA GLN A 221 6.61 3.69 16.84
C GLN A 221 6.09 2.67 15.84
N SER A 222 6.78 2.53 14.72
CA SER A 222 6.45 1.52 13.70
C SER A 222 6.81 0.11 14.16
N PHE A 223 5.99 -0.86 13.77
CA PHE A 223 6.27 -2.28 14.00
C PHE A 223 5.89 -3.15 12.79
N MET A 224 6.51 -4.31 12.74
CA MET A 224 6.12 -5.40 11.84
C MET A 224 6.20 -6.73 12.59
N MET A 225 5.19 -7.59 12.41
CA MET A 225 5.16 -8.92 13.00
C MET A 225 4.46 -9.93 12.09
N TYR A 226 4.78 -11.20 12.25
CA TYR A 226 4.01 -12.28 11.62
C TYR A 226 2.93 -12.80 12.57
N LYS A 227 1.71 -12.90 12.09
CA LYS A 227 0.56 -13.46 12.81
C LYS A 227 -0.18 -14.48 11.94
N PRO A 228 -0.81 -15.52 12.53
CA PRO A 228 -1.79 -16.32 11.82
C PRO A 228 -2.92 -15.42 11.28
N ALA A 229 -3.34 -15.62 10.04
CA ALA A 229 -4.36 -14.77 9.43
C ALA A 229 -5.67 -14.75 10.24
N CYS A 230 -6.06 -15.87 10.82
CA CYS A 230 -7.24 -15.98 11.68
C CYS A 230 -7.17 -15.17 12.98
N GLU A 231 -5.98 -14.74 13.41
CA GLU A 231 -5.81 -13.84 14.56
C GLU A 231 -5.86 -12.36 14.14
N VAL A 232 -5.73 -12.09 12.83
CA VAL A 232 -5.72 -10.72 12.28
C VAL A 232 -7.13 -10.25 11.98
N SER A 233 -7.98 -11.12 11.44
CA SER A 233 -9.38 -10.82 11.15
C SER A 233 -10.26 -12.07 11.27
N ASP A 234 -11.47 -11.88 11.80
CA ASP A 234 -12.48 -12.96 11.91
C ASP A 234 -12.93 -13.47 10.53
N ASN A 235 -12.69 -12.71 9.48
CA ASN A 235 -13.00 -13.09 8.10
C ASN A 235 -12.01 -14.14 7.55
N PHE A 236 -10.86 -14.31 8.17
CA PHE A 236 -9.83 -15.23 7.72
C PHE A 236 -9.86 -16.52 8.54
N LYS A 237 -10.09 -17.63 7.87
CA LYS A 237 -10.06 -18.98 8.49
C LYS A 237 -8.68 -19.62 8.40
N ALA A 238 -7.85 -19.17 7.45
CA ALA A 238 -6.53 -19.72 7.21
C ALA A 238 -5.59 -19.47 8.40
N LYS A 239 -4.76 -20.47 8.70
CA LYS A 239 -3.71 -20.39 9.73
C LYS A 239 -2.36 -19.95 9.18
N ASP A 240 -2.31 -19.66 7.88
CA ASP A 240 -1.12 -19.14 7.23
C ASP A 240 -0.67 -17.84 7.88
N ARG A 241 0.64 -17.67 7.99
CA ARG A 241 1.20 -16.47 8.63
C ARG A 241 1.24 -15.32 7.64
N VAL A 242 0.66 -14.22 8.03
CA VAL A 242 0.66 -12.98 7.27
C VAL A 242 1.49 -11.92 7.98
N LEU A 243 2.10 -11.01 7.21
CA LEU A 243 2.84 -9.89 7.76
C LEU A 243 1.85 -8.79 8.16
N VAL A 244 1.87 -8.43 9.43
CA VAL A 244 1.08 -7.31 9.98
C VAL A 244 2.03 -6.16 10.30
N GLN A 245 1.72 -4.97 9.81
CA GLN A 245 2.45 -3.75 10.12
C GLN A 245 1.51 -2.70 10.68
N GLY A 246 2.05 -1.82 11.50
CA GLY A 246 1.33 -0.69 12.06
C GLY A 246 2.28 0.35 12.64
N VAL A 247 1.69 1.44 13.09
CA VAL A 247 2.38 2.51 13.82
C VAL A 247 1.61 2.75 15.10
N ILE A 248 2.32 2.80 16.21
CA ILE A 248 1.76 3.09 17.53
C ILE A 248 2.00 4.57 17.79
N ASP A 249 0.94 5.33 18.03
CA ASP A 249 1.02 6.77 18.19
C ASP A 249 1.94 7.19 19.35
N LEU A 250 1.76 6.54 20.51
CA LEU A 250 2.57 6.78 21.68
C LEU A 250 2.75 5.50 22.49
N PHE A 251 4.00 5.14 22.77
CA PHE A 251 4.37 4.04 23.65
C PHE A 251 5.25 4.56 24.79
N ILE A 252 4.80 4.38 26.02
CA ILE A 252 5.49 4.73 27.25
C ILE A 252 6.07 3.43 27.83
N ASN A 253 7.40 3.31 27.86
CA ASN A 253 8.12 2.12 28.35
C ASN A 253 8.80 2.45 29.69
N ASP A 254 8.02 2.82 30.68
CA ASP A 254 8.49 3.09 32.06
C ASP A 254 8.05 1.98 33.02
N ASP A 255 7.99 2.25 34.32
CA ASP A 255 7.55 1.30 35.35
C ASP A 255 6.15 0.73 35.04
N VAL A 256 5.26 1.58 34.53
CA VAL A 256 3.98 1.19 33.92
C VAL A 256 4.10 1.34 32.40
N LYS A 257 3.91 0.25 31.67
CA LYS A 257 3.98 0.21 30.20
C LYS A 257 2.63 0.53 29.60
N ILE A 258 2.55 1.61 28.82
CA ILE A 258 1.29 2.12 28.31
C ILE A 258 1.39 2.33 26.80
N ILE A 259 0.40 1.82 26.07
CA ILE A 259 0.15 2.17 24.66
C ILE A 259 -1.00 3.20 24.64
N VAL A 260 -0.81 4.32 23.96
CA VAL A 260 -1.84 5.33 23.73
C VAL A 260 -2.08 5.44 22.22
N ASP A 261 -3.33 5.45 21.86
CA ASP A 261 -3.78 5.68 20.48
C ASP A 261 -4.72 6.89 20.47
N PHE A 262 -4.40 7.85 19.63
CA PHE A 262 -5.13 9.10 19.52
C PHE A 262 -6.21 9.00 18.46
N LYS A 263 -7.43 9.42 18.76
CA LYS A 263 -8.55 9.41 17.81
C LYS A 263 -9.25 10.76 17.76
N ASN A 264 -9.55 11.21 16.55
CA ASN A 264 -10.40 12.38 16.34
C ASN A 264 -11.85 11.97 16.08
N SER A 265 -12.42 11.14 16.96
CA SER A 265 -13.79 10.61 16.90
C SER A 265 -14.49 10.73 18.23
N LEU A 266 -15.82 10.66 18.23
CA LEU A 266 -16.62 10.87 19.45
C LEU A 266 -16.56 9.70 20.44
N LEU A 267 -16.14 8.50 20.01
CA LEU A 267 -16.08 7.27 20.85
C LEU A 267 -17.34 7.05 21.69
N LYS A 268 -18.53 7.20 21.07
CA LYS A 268 -19.81 7.21 21.83
C LYS A 268 -20.42 5.83 22.00
N ASP A 269 -20.15 4.91 21.07
CA ASP A 269 -20.79 3.61 21.01
C ASP A 269 -19.78 2.48 21.22
N GLU A 270 -20.27 1.38 21.79
CA GLU A 270 -19.45 0.20 22.04
C GLU A 270 -18.93 -0.45 20.73
N GLU A 271 -19.65 -0.30 19.63
CA GLU A 271 -19.23 -0.86 18.36
C GLU A 271 -17.96 -0.18 17.84
N THR A 272 -17.92 1.15 17.88
CA THR A 272 -16.73 1.93 17.54
C THR A 272 -15.56 1.58 18.45
N ILE A 273 -15.79 1.47 19.77
CA ILE A 273 -14.75 1.11 20.74
C ILE A 273 -14.23 -0.31 20.46
N ASN A 274 -15.12 -1.27 20.14
CA ASN A 274 -14.73 -2.65 19.84
C ASN A 274 -13.89 -2.78 18.55
N LYS A 275 -14.14 -1.95 17.55
CA LYS A 275 -13.24 -1.88 16.37
C LYS A 275 -11.82 -1.50 16.79
N TYR A 276 -11.67 -0.45 17.57
CA TYR A 276 -10.34 -0.02 18.06
C TYR A 276 -9.69 -1.03 18.99
N LYS A 277 -10.45 -1.82 19.77
CA LYS A 277 -9.91 -2.89 20.61
C LYS A 277 -9.12 -3.92 19.81
N LYS A 278 -9.62 -4.35 18.64
CA LYS A 278 -8.90 -5.29 17.77
C LYS A 278 -7.57 -4.71 17.28
N GLN A 279 -7.58 -3.47 16.83
CA GLN A 279 -6.36 -2.74 16.43
C GLN A 279 -5.35 -2.70 17.57
N LEU A 280 -5.78 -2.28 18.74
CA LEU A 280 -4.91 -2.10 19.90
C LEU A 280 -4.43 -3.43 20.49
N TYR A 281 -5.19 -4.50 20.34
CA TYR A 281 -4.73 -5.84 20.67
C TYR A 281 -3.53 -6.27 19.80
N LEU A 282 -3.56 -5.94 18.51
CA LEU A 282 -2.42 -6.20 17.62
C LEU A 282 -1.20 -5.36 18.01
N TYR A 283 -1.40 -4.08 18.36
CA TYR A 283 -0.34 -3.22 18.88
C TYR A 283 0.28 -3.78 20.16
N LYS A 284 -0.56 -4.11 21.14
CA LYS A 284 -0.13 -4.75 22.39
C LYS A 284 0.68 -6.00 22.13
N SER A 285 0.16 -6.92 21.31
CA SER A 285 0.82 -8.19 20.98
C SER A 285 2.18 -7.96 20.29
N ALA A 286 2.28 -6.94 19.42
CA ALA A 286 3.53 -6.60 18.74
C ALA A 286 4.59 -6.11 19.74
N VAL A 287 4.23 -5.15 20.59
CA VAL A 287 5.15 -4.59 21.58
C VAL A 287 5.59 -5.65 22.58
N GLU A 288 4.65 -6.42 23.15
CA GLU A 288 4.96 -7.48 24.10
C GLU A 288 5.91 -8.53 23.53
N SER A 289 5.77 -8.86 22.23
CA SER A 289 6.66 -9.81 21.56
C SER A 289 8.10 -9.29 21.39
N VAL A 290 8.28 -7.97 21.28
CA VAL A 290 9.59 -7.34 21.09
C VAL A 290 10.27 -7.06 22.41
N ILE A 291 9.54 -6.50 23.39
CA ILE A 291 10.11 -6.11 24.68
C ILE A 291 10.21 -7.27 25.67
N GLY A 292 9.54 -8.41 25.41
CA GLY A 292 9.51 -9.56 26.31
C GLY A 292 8.78 -9.29 27.65
N ALA A 293 7.94 -8.26 27.71
CA ALA A 293 7.21 -7.85 28.90
C ALA A 293 5.75 -7.51 28.56
N LYS A 294 4.84 -7.63 29.54
CA LYS A 294 3.43 -7.29 29.35
C LYS A 294 3.21 -5.78 29.31
N ILE A 295 2.24 -5.37 28.53
CA ILE A 295 1.70 -4.02 28.53
C ILE A 295 0.64 -3.92 29.62
N ASP A 296 0.80 -2.96 30.51
CA ASP A 296 -0.07 -2.79 31.69
C ASP A 296 -1.38 -2.09 31.31
N ARG A 297 -1.32 -1.07 30.44
CA ARG A 297 -2.50 -0.31 30.02
C ARG A 297 -2.47 -0.05 28.51
N VAL A 298 -3.66 -0.08 27.93
CA VAL A 298 -3.91 0.31 26.54
C VAL A 298 -5.01 1.35 26.55
N VAL A 299 -4.72 2.51 26.00
CA VAL A 299 -5.52 3.72 26.18
C VAL A 299 -5.92 4.30 24.85
N LEU A 300 -7.21 4.58 24.67
CA LEU A 300 -7.72 5.46 23.61
C LEU A 300 -7.92 6.87 24.16
N TYR A 301 -7.40 7.86 23.47
CA TYR A 301 -7.69 9.27 23.76
C TYR A 301 -8.48 9.90 22.61
N SER A 302 -9.60 10.56 22.94
CA SER A 302 -10.44 11.25 21.95
C SER A 302 -10.23 12.75 21.99
N PHE A 303 -9.72 13.37 20.92
CA PHE A 303 -9.63 14.84 20.82
C PHE A 303 -11.01 15.50 20.82
N LYS A 304 -12.04 14.87 20.23
CA LYS A 304 -13.41 15.41 20.19
C LYS A 304 -14.03 15.57 21.57
N THR A 305 -13.78 14.64 22.47
CA THR A 305 -14.42 14.61 23.79
C THR A 305 -13.47 14.96 24.93
N GLY A 306 -12.16 14.91 24.70
CA GLY A 306 -11.14 15.04 25.73
C GLY A 306 -11.12 13.86 26.72
N LYS A 307 -11.76 12.73 26.36
CA LYS A 307 -11.87 11.57 27.25
C LYS A 307 -10.81 10.52 26.95
N THR A 308 -10.37 9.90 28.01
CA THR A 308 -9.49 8.73 28.03
C THR A 308 -10.32 7.48 28.30
N ILE A 309 -10.11 6.42 27.53
CA ILE A 309 -10.78 5.13 27.69
C ILE A 309 -9.69 4.07 27.84
N ASP A 310 -9.65 3.37 28.96
CA ASP A 310 -8.83 2.18 29.21
C ASP A 310 -9.52 0.95 28.59
N LEU A 311 -8.76 0.09 27.89
CA LEU A 311 -9.25 -1.09 27.17
C LEU A 311 -8.70 -2.39 27.74
#